data_7cc04ef53b4dd8a50b00f81d72fc9b74
#
_entry.id   7cc04ef53b4dd8a50b00f81d72fc9b74
#
_cell.length_a   1.000
_cell.length_b   1.000
_cell.length_c   1.000
_cell.angle_alpha   90.00
_cell.angle_beta   90.00
_cell.angle_gamma   90.00
#
_symmetry.space_group_name_H-M   'P 1'
#
loop_
_entity.id
_entity.type
_entity.pdbx_description
1 polymer ?
#
loop_
_entity_poly.entity_id
_entity_poly.type
_entity_poly.pdbx_seq_one_letter_code
_entity_poly.pdbx_strand_id
1 'polypeptide(L)'
;SPRNTYESAMAKQSLGFSTPLMNASTYVRQHFMLYPQIPVVTTKAINLLGLEDRPTGQNCIVAVLPFEGYNIEDAVVFNKSSVDRGLGRTFFYRVYEAEAKQYPGGMKDKFEIPSSDANIRGYRGEKSYRLLEDDGAIMHESIVNGGDILIGRTSPPRFMEEYKEFEVKGPYRRDTSIGVRPSENGVVDSV
;
A
#
# COMPACT_ATOMS: atom_id res chain seq x y z
N SER A 1 -18.88 -10.43 30.60
CA SER A 1 -19.18 -11.41 29.56
C SER A 1 -17.92 -11.72 28.74
N PRO A 2 -17.65 -12.95 28.34
CA PRO A 2 -16.56 -13.32 27.44
C PRO A 2 -16.64 -12.58 26.10
N ARG A 3 -17.83 -12.19 25.64
CA ARG A 3 -18.05 -11.43 24.40
C ARG A 3 -17.41 -10.05 24.42
N ASN A 4 -17.26 -9.41 25.56
CA ASN A 4 -16.61 -8.11 25.68
C ASN A 4 -15.13 -8.18 25.23
N THR A 5 -14.45 -9.29 25.50
CA THR A 5 -13.07 -9.53 25.05
C THR A 5 -13.00 -9.63 23.53
N TYR A 6 -13.92 -10.38 22.91
CA TYR A 6 -13.98 -10.52 21.44
C TYR A 6 -14.33 -9.20 20.76
N GLU A 7 -15.31 -8.48 21.28
CA GLU A 7 -15.73 -7.18 20.76
C GLU A 7 -14.62 -6.13 20.87
N SER A 8 -13.89 -6.10 21.98
CA SER A 8 -12.72 -5.23 22.13
C SER A 8 -11.61 -5.54 21.16
N ALA A 9 -11.37 -6.82 20.87
CA ALA A 9 -10.37 -7.24 19.88
C ALA A 9 -10.77 -6.83 18.46
N MET A 10 -12.03 -6.95 18.09
CA MET A 10 -12.55 -6.53 16.79
C MET A 10 -12.59 -5.01 16.64
N ALA A 11 -12.92 -4.27 17.68
CA ALA A 11 -12.93 -2.80 17.66
C ALA A 11 -11.58 -2.19 17.28
N LYS A 12 -10.48 -2.80 17.69
CA LYS A 12 -9.12 -2.37 17.31
C LYS A 12 -8.81 -2.53 15.82
N GLN A 13 -9.60 -3.31 15.11
CA GLN A 13 -9.45 -3.61 13.68
C GLN A 13 -10.54 -2.95 12.83
N SER A 14 -11.29 -2.03 13.41
CA SER A 14 -12.35 -1.30 12.70
C SER A 14 -11.78 -0.47 11.57
N LEU A 15 -12.49 -0.47 10.46
CA LEU A 15 -12.18 0.37 9.31
C LEU A 15 -13.06 1.61 9.32
N GLY A 16 -12.46 2.74 9.02
CA GLY A 16 -13.16 4.01 9.00
C GLY A 16 -12.27 5.12 8.49
N PHE A 17 -12.42 6.30 9.02
CA PHE A 17 -11.58 7.45 8.73
C PHE A 17 -10.61 7.66 9.90
N SER A 18 -9.41 7.10 9.80
CA SER A 18 -8.47 7.02 10.93
C SER A 18 -7.72 8.32 11.24
N THR A 19 -7.59 9.22 10.26
CA THR A 19 -6.88 10.49 10.43
C THR A 19 -7.44 11.57 9.51
N PRO A 20 -7.59 12.82 9.99
CA PRO A 20 -7.94 13.96 9.14
C PRO A 20 -6.78 14.43 8.25
N LEU A 21 -5.55 14.01 8.55
CA LEU A 21 -4.33 14.44 7.85
C LEU A 21 -3.76 13.29 7.01
N MET A 22 -4.45 12.93 5.93
CA MET A 22 -4.02 11.85 5.04
C MET A 22 -2.64 12.11 4.44
N ASN A 23 -2.38 13.33 3.98
CA ASN A 23 -1.13 13.70 3.32
C ASN A 23 0.07 13.84 4.25
N ALA A 24 -0.15 13.93 5.56
CA ALA A 24 0.91 14.03 6.57
C ALA A 24 1.13 12.72 7.34
N SER A 25 0.47 11.65 6.94
CA SER A 25 0.58 10.36 7.61
C SER A 25 1.89 9.67 7.26
N THR A 26 2.59 9.21 8.29
CA THR A 26 3.83 8.42 8.19
C THR A 26 3.58 6.91 8.07
N TYR A 27 2.33 6.49 8.06
CA TYR A 27 2.00 5.07 7.98
C TYR A 27 2.23 4.52 6.57
N VAL A 28 2.99 3.44 6.49
CA VAL A 28 3.30 2.76 5.22
C VAL A 28 2.05 2.15 4.57
N ARG A 29 1.08 1.75 5.38
CA ARG A 29 -0.14 1.08 4.92
C ARG A 29 -1.34 1.63 5.66
N GLN A 30 -2.35 2.05 4.91
CA GLN A 30 -3.57 2.63 5.46
C GLN A 30 -4.80 2.08 4.75
N HIS A 31 -5.87 1.89 5.53
CA HIS A 31 -7.18 1.52 5.03
C HIS A 31 -8.19 2.59 5.43
N PHE A 32 -8.97 3.04 4.47
CA PHE A 32 -10.05 4.00 4.70
C PHE A 32 -11.36 3.43 4.20
N MET A 33 -12.41 3.58 5.00
CA MET A 33 -13.76 3.25 4.58
C MET A 33 -14.36 4.39 3.77
N LEU A 34 -14.97 4.06 2.65
CA LEU A 34 -15.82 4.99 1.91
C LEU A 34 -17.16 5.13 2.60
N TYR A 35 -17.63 6.37 2.75
CA TYR A 35 -18.90 6.68 3.38
C TYR A 35 -19.06 6.12 4.80
N PRO A 36 -18.11 6.35 5.70
CA PRO A 36 -18.28 5.99 7.10
C PRO A 36 -19.43 6.80 7.70
N GLN A 37 -20.13 6.21 8.66
CA GLN A 37 -21.31 6.81 9.27
C GLN A 37 -21.12 6.92 10.78
N ILE A 38 -21.64 8.00 11.34
CA ILE A 38 -21.75 8.17 12.79
C ILE A 38 -22.73 7.11 13.33
N PRO A 39 -22.37 6.38 14.39
CA PRO A 39 -23.24 5.37 14.96
C PRO A 39 -24.57 5.99 15.45
N VAL A 40 -25.66 5.29 15.24
CA VAL A 40 -27.00 5.68 15.74
C VAL A 40 -27.02 5.75 17.27
N VAL A 41 -26.25 4.87 17.92
CA VAL A 41 -26.12 4.80 19.39
C VAL A 41 -24.69 5.14 19.76
N THR A 42 -24.52 6.12 20.65
CA THR A 42 -23.22 6.58 21.11
C THR A 42 -23.06 6.46 22.62
N THR A 43 -21.84 6.61 23.09
CA THR A 43 -21.51 6.71 24.51
C THR A 43 -20.84 8.05 24.82
N LYS A 44 -20.85 8.46 26.09
CA LYS A 44 -20.14 9.67 26.51
C LYS A 44 -18.64 9.66 26.16
N ALA A 45 -18.04 8.47 26.14
CA ALA A 45 -16.64 8.32 25.79
C ALA A 45 -16.36 8.67 24.32
N ILE A 46 -17.25 8.34 23.40
CA ILE A 46 -17.13 8.69 21.97
C ILE A 46 -17.06 10.20 21.80
N ASN A 47 -17.95 10.93 22.47
CA ASN A 47 -17.99 12.39 22.38
C ASN A 47 -16.76 13.04 23.01
N LEU A 48 -16.31 12.55 24.16
CA LEU A 48 -15.09 13.03 24.84
C LEU A 48 -13.82 12.83 24.02
N LEU A 49 -13.76 11.76 23.23
CA LEU A 49 -12.61 11.44 22.39
C LEU A 49 -12.69 12.08 20.99
N GLY A 50 -13.80 12.75 20.65
CA GLY A 50 -14.01 13.34 19.32
C GLY A 50 -14.07 12.29 18.20
N LEU A 51 -14.54 11.08 18.49
CA LEU A 51 -14.62 9.99 17.49
C LEU A 51 -15.77 10.21 16.50
N GLU A 52 -16.67 11.14 16.78
CA GLU A 52 -17.73 11.52 15.83
C GLU A 52 -17.17 12.16 14.55
N ASP A 53 -16.03 12.87 14.66
CA ASP A 53 -15.33 13.44 13.53
C ASP A 53 -14.57 12.38 12.69
N ARG A 54 -14.44 11.17 13.24
CA ARG A 54 -13.69 10.06 12.63
C ARG A 54 -14.46 8.75 12.75
N PRO A 55 -15.62 8.64 12.12
CA PRO A 55 -16.48 7.47 12.24
C PRO A 55 -15.79 6.21 11.65
N THR A 56 -16.01 5.07 12.29
CA THR A 56 -15.37 3.80 11.95
C THR A 56 -16.39 2.70 11.68
N GLY A 57 -17.26 2.89 10.75
CA GLY A 57 -18.25 1.89 10.39
C GLY A 57 -19.43 2.46 9.64
N GLN A 58 -20.42 1.62 9.48
CA GLN A 58 -21.67 1.95 8.80
C GLN A 58 -22.84 1.39 9.58
N ASN A 59 -23.96 2.10 9.58
CA ASN A 59 -25.20 1.59 10.18
C ASN A 59 -25.87 0.63 9.21
N CYS A 60 -26.17 -0.57 9.70
CA CYS A 60 -26.79 -1.64 8.91
C CYS A 60 -28.15 -2.03 9.47
N ILE A 61 -29.09 -2.40 8.61
CA ILE A 61 -30.29 -3.11 9.01
C ILE A 61 -29.93 -4.59 9.10
N VAL A 62 -30.07 -5.17 10.28
CA VAL A 62 -29.73 -6.57 10.55
C VAL A 62 -30.99 -7.37 10.81
N ALA A 63 -31.21 -8.44 10.06
CA ALA A 63 -32.23 -9.44 10.31
C ALA A 63 -31.59 -10.71 10.90
N VAL A 64 -32.02 -11.10 12.08
CA VAL A 64 -31.52 -12.29 12.76
C VAL A 64 -32.48 -13.47 12.48
N LEU A 65 -32.14 -14.26 11.48
CA LEU A 65 -32.88 -15.43 11.06
C LEU A 65 -31.98 -16.46 10.39
N PRO A 66 -32.30 -17.74 10.38
CA PRO A 66 -31.65 -18.71 9.51
C PRO A 66 -32.10 -18.45 8.06
N PHE A 67 -31.16 -18.24 7.17
CA PHE A 67 -31.45 -18.02 5.76
C PHE A 67 -30.93 -19.19 4.92
N GLU A 68 -31.79 -20.18 4.71
CA GLU A 68 -31.52 -21.40 3.91
C GLU A 68 -30.22 -22.13 4.28
N GLY A 69 -29.72 -21.96 5.51
CA GLY A 69 -28.48 -22.54 5.99
C GLY A 69 -27.20 -21.80 5.57
N TYR A 70 -27.27 -20.73 4.80
CA TYR A 70 -26.09 -20.02 4.32
C TYR A 70 -25.43 -19.10 5.37
N ASN A 71 -26.09 -18.78 6.45
CA ASN A 71 -25.62 -17.90 7.53
C ASN A 71 -25.48 -18.61 8.88
N ILE A 72 -25.14 -19.87 8.86
CA ILE A 72 -24.93 -20.67 10.08
C ILE A 72 -23.50 -20.47 10.60
N GLU A 73 -23.35 -20.54 11.94
CA GLU A 73 -22.12 -20.26 12.69
C GLU A 73 -21.66 -18.80 12.52
N ASP A 74 -20.47 -18.58 11.95
CA ASP A 74 -19.88 -17.25 11.77
C ASP A 74 -20.18 -16.62 10.39
N ALA A 75 -21.02 -17.25 9.60
CA ALA A 75 -21.37 -16.79 8.27
C ALA A 75 -22.45 -15.70 8.30
N VAL A 76 -22.39 -14.79 7.34
CA VAL A 76 -23.36 -13.72 7.14
C VAL A 76 -23.80 -13.66 5.68
N VAL A 77 -25.05 -13.24 5.44
CA VAL A 77 -25.59 -13.00 4.11
C VAL A 77 -25.80 -11.50 3.93
N PHE A 78 -25.21 -10.94 2.89
CA PHE A 78 -25.36 -9.52 2.54
C PHE A 78 -26.36 -9.31 1.41
N ASN A 79 -27.06 -8.19 1.48
CA ASN A 79 -27.85 -7.74 0.35
C ASN A 79 -26.92 -7.24 -0.77
N LYS A 80 -26.96 -7.90 -1.94
CA LYS A 80 -26.09 -7.57 -3.08
C LYS A 80 -26.24 -6.12 -3.54
N SER A 81 -27.45 -5.62 -3.64
CA SER A 81 -27.70 -4.25 -4.04
C SER A 81 -27.07 -3.22 -3.08
N SER A 82 -27.01 -3.52 -1.78
CA SER A 82 -26.33 -2.67 -0.82
C SER A 82 -24.81 -2.68 -1.01
N VAL A 83 -24.24 -3.83 -1.28
CA VAL A 83 -22.80 -3.96 -1.61
C VAL A 83 -22.47 -3.23 -2.91
N ASP A 84 -23.27 -3.38 -3.93
CA ASP A 84 -23.10 -2.70 -5.22
C ASP A 84 -23.17 -1.16 -5.08
N ARG A 85 -23.96 -0.66 -4.10
CA ARG A 85 -24.04 0.76 -3.76
C ARG A 85 -22.91 1.27 -2.86
N GLY A 86 -22.01 0.39 -2.40
CA GLY A 86 -20.81 0.76 -1.66
C GLY A 86 -20.79 0.38 -0.18
N LEU A 87 -21.70 -0.49 0.30
CA LEU A 87 -21.61 -1.02 1.65
C LEU A 87 -20.26 -1.74 1.86
N GLY A 88 -19.51 -1.34 2.88
CA GLY A 88 -18.22 -1.93 3.23
C GLY A 88 -17.08 -1.65 2.23
N ARG A 89 -17.26 -0.74 1.29
CA ARG A 89 -16.22 -0.37 0.33
C ARG A 89 -15.12 0.44 0.99
N THR A 90 -13.87 0.09 0.72
CA THR A 90 -12.68 0.72 1.33
C THR A 90 -11.64 1.06 0.29
N PHE A 91 -10.82 2.06 0.60
CA PHE A 91 -9.56 2.32 -0.08
C PHE A 91 -8.40 1.72 0.71
N PHE A 92 -7.40 1.28 -0.02
CA PHE A 92 -6.12 0.86 0.52
C PHE A 92 -5.01 1.75 -0.05
N TYR A 93 -4.26 2.40 0.84
CA TYR A 93 -3.10 3.20 0.48
C TYR A 93 -1.83 2.53 0.96
N ARG A 94 -0.81 2.57 0.12
CA ARG A 94 0.54 2.14 0.46
C ARG A 94 1.55 3.19 0.03
N VAL A 95 2.44 3.54 0.94
CA VAL A 95 3.57 4.41 0.68
C VAL A 95 4.79 3.55 0.33
N TYR A 96 5.50 3.93 -0.72
CA TYR A 96 6.78 3.35 -1.11
C TYR A 96 7.83 4.43 -0.98
N GLU A 97 8.90 4.13 -0.26
CA GLU A 97 9.97 5.07 0.04
C GLU A 97 11.31 4.49 -0.38
N ALA A 98 12.20 5.36 -0.86
CA ALA A 98 13.56 5.00 -1.17
C ALA A 98 14.52 6.10 -0.71
N GLU A 99 15.63 5.68 -0.15
CA GLU A 99 16.73 6.56 0.25
C GLU A 99 17.98 6.24 -0.57
N ALA A 100 18.66 7.26 -1.06
CA ALA A 100 19.95 7.11 -1.72
C ALA A 100 21.05 6.98 -0.67
N LYS A 101 21.55 5.77 -0.49
CA LYS A 101 22.63 5.47 0.47
C LYS A 101 23.99 5.80 -0.11
N GLN A 102 24.87 6.26 0.77
CA GLN A 102 26.29 6.45 0.46
C GLN A 102 27.08 5.28 1.03
N TYR A 103 28.03 4.79 0.21
CA TYR A 103 28.86 3.63 0.54
C TYR A 103 30.32 4.06 0.70
N PRO A 104 31.16 3.27 1.37
CA PRO A 104 32.60 3.49 1.43
C PRO A 104 33.20 3.65 0.03
N GLY A 105 34.21 4.53 -0.11
CA GLY A 105 34.82 4.82 -1.39
C GLY A 105 34.09 5.89 -2.21
N GLY A 106 33.14 6.63 -1.62
CA GLY A 106 32.42 7.73 -2.28
C GLY A 106 31.31 7.27 -3.25
N MET A 107 31.08 5.98 -3.33
CA MET A 107 29.99 5.43 -4.15
C MET A 107 28.63 5.70 -3.51
N LYS A 108 27.62 5.94 -4.34
CA LYS A 108 26.24 6.18 -3.86
C LYS A 108 25.21 5.55 -4.77
N ASP A 109 24.03 5.31 -4.22
CA ASP A 109 22.83 5.00 -5.01
C ASP A 109 22.49 6.16 -5.93
N LYS A 110 21.89 5.86 -7.07
CA LYS A 110 21.35 6.86 -7.99
C LYS A 110 19.90 6.56 -8.29
N PHE A 111 19.08 7.60 -8.26
CA PHE A 111 17.73 7.52 -8.82
C PHE A 111 17.86 7.81 -10.32
N GLU A 112 17.46 6.86 -11.12
CA GLU A 112 17.56 6.90 -12.57
C GLU A 112 16.69 5.78 -13.18
N ILE A 113 16.35 5.90 -14.45
CA ILE A 113 15.78 4.78 -15.20
C ILE A 113 16.91 3.83 -15.55
N PRO A 114 16.92 2.57 -15.05
CA PRO A 114 17.93 1.59 -15.46
C PRO A 114 17.84 1.32 -16.95
N SER A 115 18.97 1.42 -17.65
CA SER A 115 19.08 1.20 -19.10
C SER A 115 19.69 -0.15 -19.42
N SER A 116 19.25 -0.78 -20.50
CA SER A 116 19.83 -2.03 -21.02
C SER A 116 21.27 -1.86 -21.50
N ASP A 117 21.64 -0.66 -21.95
CA ASP A 117 22.97 -0.36 -22.48
C ASP A 117 23.99 -0.11 -21.35
N ALA A 118 23.51 0.28 -20.17
CA ALA A 118 24.33 0.35 -18.99
C ALA A 118 24.55 -1.08 -18.46
N ASN A 119 25.78 -1.42 -18.08
CA ASN A 119 26.11 -2.73 -17.54
C ASN A 119 25.49 -2.91 -16.13
N ILE A 120 24.15 -3.09 -16.10
CA ILE A 120 23.34 -3.16 -14.87
C ILE A 120 22.93 -4.60 -14.62
N ARG A 121 23.38 -5.14 -13.49
CA ARG A 121 22.98 -6.49 -13.06
C ARG A 121 21.55 -6.45 -12.49
N GLY A 122 20.73 -7.36 -12.97
CA GLY A 122 19.34 -7.51 -12.49
C GLY A 122 18.34 -6.61 -13.22
N TYR A 123 18.69 -6.07 -14.37
CA TYR A 123 17.80 -5.33 -15.23
C TYR A 123 16.52 -6.13 -15.55
N ARG A 124 15.35 -5.53 -15.34
CA ARG A 124 14.04 -6.20 -15.39
C ARG A 124 13.33 -6.08 -16.75
N GLY A 125 13.97 -5.43 -17.70
CA GLY A 125 13.40 -5.19 -19.01
C GLY A 125 12.68 -3.82 -19.10
N GLU A 126 12.76 -3.23 -20.25
CA GLU A 126 12.29 -1.86 -20.54
C GLU A 126 10.81 -1.64 -20.16
N LYS A 127 9.97 -2.65 -20.37
CA LYS A 127 8.53 -2.58 -20.05
C LYS A 127 8.26 -2.29 -18.57
N SER A 128 9.14 -2.74 -17.67
CA SER A 128 8.96 -2.55 -16.23
C SER A 128 9.18 -1.10 -15.78
N TYR A 129 9.97 -0.35 -16.54
CA TYR A 129 10.33 1.04 -16.21
C TYR A 129 9.54 2.08 -17.03
N ARG A 130 8.61 1.66 -17.85
CA ARG A 130 7.87 2.50 -18.82
C ARG A 130 7.12 3.68 -18.21
N LEU A 131 6.82 3.62 -16.91
CA LEU A 131 6.04 4.63 -16.20
C LEU A 131 6.93 5.60 -15.40
N LEU A 132 8.27 5.45 -15.47
CA LEU A 132 9.19 6.33 -14.77
C LEU A 132 9.48 7.58 -15.60
N GLU A 133 9.64 8.69 -14.90
CA GLU A 133 10.19 9.94 -15.44
C GLU A 133 11.72 9.94 -15.36
N ASP A 134 12.37 10.93 -15.97
CA ASP A 134 13.83 11.03 -16.09
C ASP A 134 14.54 11.07 -14.72
N ASP A 135 13.86 11.51 -13.67
CA ASP A 135 14.36 11.55 -12.29
C ASP A 135 14.31 10.18 -11.59
N GLY A 136 13.72 9.17 -12.24
CA GLY A 136 13.54 7.84 -11.71
C GLY A 136 12.29 7.67 -10.85
N ALA A 137 11.45 8.67 -10.68
CA ALA A 137 10.15 8.55 -10.02
C ALA A 137 9.06 8.17 -11.03
N ILE A 138 7.99 7.57 -10.54
CA ILE A 138 6.84 7.24 -11.38
C ILE A 138 6.01 8.48 -11.69
N MET A 139 5.42 8.51 -12.89
CA MET A 139 4.48 9.55 -13.27
C MET A 139 3.25 9.55 -12.36
N HIS A 140 2.85 10.73 -11.93
CA HIS A 140 1.62 10.95 -11.15
C HIS A 140 0.39 10.44 -11.90
N GLU A 141 -0.63 9.99 -11.19
CA GLU A 141 -1.90 9.45 -11.73
C GLU A 141 -1.76 8.20 -12.62
N SER A 142 -0.59 7.59 -12.68
CA SER A 142 -0.36 6.37 -13.46
C SER A 142 -1.11 5.18 -12.89
N ILE A 143 -1.70 4.38 -13.77
CA ILE A 143 -2.26 3.08 -13.42
C ILE A 143 -1.12 2.06 -13.38
N VAL A 144 -0.94 1.42 -12.23
CA VAL A 144 0.12 0.45 -11.98
C VAL A 144 -0.40 -0.95 -11.71
N ASN A 145 0.35 -1.93 -12.14
CA ASN A 145 0.09 -3.34 -11.91
C ASN A 145 1.27 -3.99 -11.16
N GLY A 146 1.02 -5.17 -10.63
CA GLY A 146 2.06 -5.94 -9.96
C GLY A 146 3.28 -6.16 -10.85
N GLY A 147 4.45 -5.74 -10.36
CA GLY A 147 5.71 -5.81 -11.08
C GLY A 147 6.15 -4.51 -11.79
N ASP A 148 5.26 -3.54 -11.99
CA ASP A 148 5.65 -2.21 -12.49
C ASP A 148 6.57 -1.52 -11.47
N ILE A 149 7.58 -0.81 -11.95
CA ILE A 149 8.52 -0.09 -11.10
C ILE A 149 7.99 1.29 -10.76
N LEU A 150 8.05 1.62 -9.46
CA LEU A 150 7.62 2.90 -8.92
C LEU A 150 8.79 3.87 -8.72
N ILE A 151 9.95 3.32 -8.30
CA ILE A 151 11.16 4.11 -8.06
C ILE A 151 12.32 3.38 -8.71
N GLY A 152 12.87 3.99 -9.75
CA GLY A 152 14.06 3.52 -10.43
C GLY A 152 15.30 3.87 -9.62
N ARG A 153 16.08 2.87 -9.23
CA ARG A 153 17.30 3.06 -8.45
C ARG A 153 18.35 2.04 -8.83
N THR A 154 19.56 2.54 -9.02
CA THR A 154 20.72 1.69 -9.19
C THR A 154 21.70 1.88 -8.04
N SER A 155 22.30 0.78 -7.59
CA SER A 155 23.27 0.74 -6.50
C SER A 155 24.62 0.25 -7.01
N PRO A 156 25.74 0.66 -6.36
CA PRO A 156 27.05 0.11 -6.69
C PRO A 156 27.13 -1.39 -6.40
N PRO A 157 28.09 -2.12 -6.97
CA PRO A 157 28.30 -3.54 -6.70
C PRO A 157 28.63 -3.79 -5.23
N ARG A 158 28.35 -4.97 -4.71
CA ARG A 158 28.76 -5.36 -3.36
C ARG A 158 30.26 -5.65 -3.33
N PHE A 159 30.95 -5.29 -2.26
CA PHE A 159 32.40 -5.43 -2.08
C PHE A 159 32.92 -6.87 -2.22
N MET A 160 32.07 -7.89 -2.14
CA MET A 160 32.46 -9.30 -2.26
C MET A 160 32.21 -9.90 -3.65
N GLU A 161 31.74 -9.14 -4.62
CA GLU A 161 31.64 -9.63 -5.98
C GLU A 161 33.02 -9.48 -6.62
N GLU A 162 33.76 -10.59 -6.73
CA GLU A 162 35.07 -10.66 -7.39
C GLU A 162 34.94 -10.13 -8.80
N TYR A 163 35.75 -9.11 -9.12
CA TYR A 163 35.98 -8.72 -10.49
C TYR A 163 36.62 -9.92 -11.19
N LYS A 164 35.95 -10.51 -12.14
CA LYS A 164 36.61 -11.41 -13.08
C LYS A 164 37.60 -10.56 -13.87
N GLU A 165 38.88 -10.79 -13.67
CA GLU A 165 40.03 -10.02 -14.20
C GLU A 165 40.04 -9.82 -15.73
N PHE A 166 39.07 -10.36 -16.46
CA PHE A 166 39.00 -10.36 -17.92
C PHE A 166 37.87 -9.54 -18.54
N GLU A 167 37.03 -8.89 -17.77
CA GLU A 167 35.99 -7.99 -18.33
C GLU A 167 36.49 -6.53 -18.33
N VAL A 168 36.84 -6.04 -19.50
CA VAL A 168 37.30 -4.66 -19.79
C VAL A 168 36.22 -3.60 -19.56
N LYS A 169 35.04 -3.97 -19.09
CA LYS A 169 33.94 -3.05 -18.77
C LYS A 169 34.00 -2.71 -17.30
N GLY A 170 34.01 -1.39 -17.01
CA GLY A 170 34.06 -0.85 -15.65
C GLY A 170 32.98 -1.41 -14.70
N PRO A 171 33.04 -1.06 -13.40
CA PRO A 171 32.17 -1.67 -12.38
C PRO A 171 30.70 -1.53 -12.77
N TYR A 172 30.03 -2.64 -12.91
CA TYR A 172 28.59 -2.68 -13.17
C TYR A 172 27.80 -2.24 -11.93
N ARG A 173 26.71 -1.56 -12.15
CA ARG A 173 25.74 -1.23 -11.10
C ARG A 173 24.70 -2.36 -10.99
N ARG A 174 23.95 -2.37 -9.92
CA ARG A 174 22.85 -3.31 -9.70
C ARG A 174 21.53 -2.57 -9.72
N ASP A 175 20.52 -3.17 -10.34
CA ASP A 175 19.15 -2.69 -10.20
C ASP A 175 18.63 -2.96 -8.78
N THR A 176 18.29 -1.90 -8.09
CA THR A 176 17.68 -1.91 -6.76
C THR A 176 16.37 -1.13 -6.74
N SER A 177 15.75 -1.03 -7.91
CA SER A 177 14.46 -0.36 -8.10
C SER A 177 13.35 -1.00 -7.28
N ILE A 178 12.45 -0.15 -6.79
CA ILE A 178 11.30 -0.54 -6.00
C ILE A 178 10.08 -0.63 -6.93
N GLY A 179 9.40 -1.75 -6.88
CA GLY A 179 8.20 -2.00 -7.69
C GLY A 179 6.98 -2.36 -6.87
N VAL A 180 5.84 -2.34 -7.54
CA VAL A 180 4.54 -2.78 -7.01
C VAL A 180 4.59 -4.26 -6.68
N ARG A 181 4.01 -4.65 -5.56
CA ARG A 181 3.91 -6.07 -5.17
C ARG A 181 3.08 -6.85 -6.20
N PRO A 182 3.43 -8.12 -6.47
CA PRO A 182 2.79 -8.89 -7.54
C PRO A 182 1.26 -9.02 -7.45
N SER A 183 0.71 -8.95 -6.24
CA SER A 183 -0.74 -9.07 -5.98
C SER A 183 -1.48 -7.74 -5.88
N GLU A 184 -0.77 -6.63 -6.03
CA GLU A 184 -1.34 -5.29 -5.88
C GLU A 184 -1.43 -4.59 -7.24
N ASN A 185 -2.48 -3.80 -7.40
CA ASN A 185 -2.67 -2.89 -8.50
C ASN A 185 -3.35 -1.62 -7.98
N GLY A 186 -3.24 -0.55 -8.70
CA GLY A 186 -3.84 0.71 -8.24
C GLY A 186 -3.49 1.89 -9.13
N VAL A 187 -3.66 3.07 -8.56
CA VAL A 187 -3.33 4.35 -9.17
C VAL A 187 -2.37 5.10 -8.26
N VAL A 188 -1.38 5.74 -8.83
CA VAL A 188 -0.45 6.61 -8.10
C VAL A 188 -1.16 7.90 -7.73
N ASP A 189 -1.35 8.13 -6.44
CA ASP A 189 -2.08 9.27 -5.91
C ASP A 189 -1.18 10.51 -5.73
N SER A 190 0.04 10.28 -5.29
CA SER A 190 1.04 11.36 -5.06
C SER A 190 2.46 10.83 -5.21
N VAL A 191 3.32 11.68 -5.70
CA VAL A 191 4.77 11.45 -5.86
C VAL A 191 5.54 12.58 -5.20
#